data_e0bb17e1faffa7737488712bf87bbb70
#
_entry.id   e0bb17e1faffa7737488712bf87bbb70
#
_cell.length_a   1.000
_cell.length_b   1.000
_cell.length_c   1.000
_cell.angle_alpha   90.00
_cell.angle_beta   90.00
_cell.angle_gamma   90.00
#
_symmetry.space_group_name_H-M   'P 1'
#
loop_
_entity.id
_entity.type
_entity.pdbx_description
1 polymer ?
#
loop_
_entity_poly.entity_id
_entity_poly.type
_entity_poly.pdbx_seq_one_letter_code
_entity_poly.pdbx_strand_id
1 'polypeptide(L)'
;MIVALLIFHGLLAVALLGALTHQALSVASSGARSDRRSFSFFDRFRSVNSAAYATPVVLMFAVTALCGALLYPKYRVDVRPALEDLQLRAPNGIFEIKEHLVAVGLGILPGYWFFWRTPLAPAQAPTRRYLTWLLAFLVWWAFLTGHVLNNIKGLSS
;
A
#
# COMPACT_ATOMS: atom_id res chain seq x y z
N MET A 1 8.29 -10.43 21.43
CA MET A 1 8.98 -9.90 20.25
C MET A 1 8.07 -9.93 19.01
N ILE A 2 7.51 -11.08 18.60
CA ILE A 2 6.66 -11.21 17.37
C ILE A 2 5.40 -10.34 17.43
N VAL A 3 4.70 -10.29 18.56
CA VAL A 3 3.50 -9.45 18.73
C VAL A 3 3.84 -7.96 18.52
N ALA A 4 4.94 -7.48 19.10
CA ALA A 4 5.39 -6.11 18.90
C ALA A 4 5.71 -5.82 17.42
N LEU A 5 6.37 -6.76 16.72
CA LEU A 5 6.64 -6.63 15.29
C LEU A 5 5.35 -6.60 14.45
N LEU A 6 4.37 -7.41 14.81
CA LEU A 6 3.06 -7.43 14.15
C LEU A 6 2.31 -6.11 14.33
N ILE A 7 2.29 -5.55 15.55
CA ILE A 7 1.69 -4.25 15.84
C ILE A 7 2.39 -3.14 15.05
N PHE A 8 3.74 -3.13 15.08
CA PHE A 8 4.54 -2.16 14.35
C PHE A 8 4.30 -2.23 12.83
N HIS A 9 4.29 -3.45 12.27
CA HIS A 9 3.93 -3.69 10.87
C HIS A 9 2.55 -3.13 10.52
N GLY A 10 1.54 -3.38 11.36
CA GLY A 10 0.18 -2.88 11.17
C GLY A 10 0.10 -1.35 11.20
N LEU A 11 0.78 -0.70 12.16
CA LEU A 11 0.81 0.76 12.26
C LEU A 11 1.48 1.41 11.05
N LEU A 12 2.61 0.84 10.58
CA LEU A 12 3.27 1.30 9.36
C LEU A 12 2.38 1.11 8.13
N ALA A 13 1.66 -0.03 8.03
CA ALA A 13 0.74 -0.29 6.93
C ALA A 13 -0.39 0.74 6.88
N VAL A 14 -0.97 1.13 8.03
CA VAL A 14 -2.00 2.19 8.11
C VAL A 14 -1.44 3.54 7.70
N ALA A 15 -0.25 3.92 8.17
CA ALA A 15 0.39 5.18 7.82
C ALA A 15 0.70 5.25 6.30
N LEU A 16 1.24 4.16 5.74
CA LEU A 16 1.51 4.02 4.31
C LEU A 16 0.23 4.13 3.47
N LEU A 17 -0.82 3.43 3.91
CA LEU A 17 -2.14 3.45 3.27
C LEU A 17 -2.70 4.88 3.20
N GLY A 18 -2.65 5.61 4.32
CA GLY A 18 -3.09 7.00 4.40
C GLY A 18 -2.30 7.92 3.48
N ALA A 19 -0.96 7.81 3.49
CA ALA A 19 -0.09 8.63 2.66
C ALA A 19 -0.31 8.39 1.15
N LEU A 20 -0.41 7.13 0.70
CA LEU A 20 -0.67 6.80 -0.70
C LEU A 20 -2.09 7.17 -1.14
N THR A 21 -3.09 6.98 -0.28
CA THR A 21 -4.46 7.42 -0.56
C THR A 21 -4.50 8.93 -0.77
N HIS A 22 -3.84 9.69 0.12
CA HIS A 22 -3.74 11.13 -0.01
C HIS A 22 -3.09 11.54 -1.34
N GLN A 23 -1.96 10.93 -1.71
CA GLN A 23 -1.29 11.21 -2.99
C GLN A 23 -2.14 10.82 -4.21
N ALA A 24 -2.81 9.65 -4.17
CA ALA A 24 -3.71 9.22 -5.24
C ALA A 24 -4.84 10.22 -5.48
N LEU A 25 -5.46 10.72 -4.40
CA LEU A 25 -6.50 11.75 -4.49
C LEU A 25 -5.94 13.08 -5.00
N SER A 26 -4.72 13.45 -4.64
CA SER A 26 -4.09 14.68 -5.12
C SER A 26 -3.83 14.67 -6.63
N VAL A 27 -3.60 13.52 -7.24
CA VAL A 27 -3.36 13.38 -8.69
C VAL A 27 -4.63 13.01 -9.48
N ALA A 28 -5.74 12.67 -8.83
CA ALA A 28 -6.96 12.17 -9.46
C ALA A 28 -7.59 13.18 -10.43
N SER A 29 -7.55 14.47 -10.13
CA SER A 29 -8.30 15.51 -10.82
C SER A 29 -7.45 16.44 -11.68
N SER A 30 -6.27 16.00 -12.14
CA SER A 30 -5.34 16.85 -12.94
C SER A 30 -5.88 17.24 -14.33
N GLY A 31 -7.11 16.92 -14.69
CA GLY A 31 -7.68 17.14 -16.04
C GLY A 31 -8.81 18.15 -16.16
N ALA A 32 -9.43 18.58 -15.07
CA ALA A 32 -10.53 19.54 -15.14
C ALA A 32 -10.10 20.90 -14.57
N ARG A 33 -9.69 21.85 -15.43
CA ARG A 33 -9.81 23.26 -15.11
C ARG A 33 -11.31 23.57 -14.96
N SER A 34 -11.82 23.41 -13.76
CA SER A 34 -13.14 23.91 -13.42
C SER A 34 -13.02 25.42 -13.23
N ASP A 35 -13.60 26.16 -14.15
CA ASP A 35 -13.80 27.61 -14.07
C ASP A 35 -14.82 28.01 -12.98
N ARG A 36 -15.15 27.11 -12.09
CA ARG A 36 -16.11 27.29 -11.01
C ARG A 36 -15.38 27.67 -9.70
N ARG A 37 -15.75 28.81 -9.15
CA ARG A 37 -15.33 29.40 -7.87
C ARG A 37 -15.62 28.54 -6.62
N SER A 38 -15.94 27.25 -6.72
CA SER A 38 -16.14 26.37 -5.58
C SER A 38 -14.92 25.49 -5.38
N PHE A 39 -14.26 25.61 -4.23
CA PHE A 39 -13.22 24.66 -3.81
C PHE A 39 -13.81 23.25 -3.76
N SER A 40 -13.37 22.40 -4.68
CA SER A 40 -13.71 20.98 -4.67
C SER A 40 -13.05 20.27 -3.48
N PHE A 41 -13.67 19.18 -3.01
CA PHE A 41 -13.07 18.29 -2.01
C PHE A 41 -11.62 17.89 -2.40
N PHE A 42 -11.37 17.60 -3.68
CA PHE A 42 -10.05 17.25 -4.19
C PHE A 42 -9.03 18.40 -4.15
N ASP A 43 -9.46 19.66 -4.20
CA ASP A 43 -8.56 20.81 -4.14
C ASP A 43 -7.88 20.92 -2.76
N ARG A 44 -8.53 20.42 -1.71
CA ARG A 44 -7.94 20.35 -0.36
C ARG A 44 -6.74 19.40 -0.31
N PHE A 45 -6.80 18.27 -1.01
CA PHE A 45 -5.66 17.34 -1.08
C PHE A 45 -4.49 17.92 -1.88
N ARG A 46 -4.77 18.79 -2.84
CA ARG A 46 -3.74 19.47 -3.64
C ARG A 46 -3.06 20.61 -2.91
N SER A 47 -3.70 21.21 -1.90
CA SER A 47 -3.10 22.28 -1.10
C SER A 47 -1.93 21.78 -0.26
N VAL A 48 -1.85 20.46 -0.01
CA VAL A 48 -0.74 19.83 0.71
C VAL A 48 0.36 19.43 -0.29
N ASN A 49 1.62 19.67 0.07
CA ASN A 49 2.76 19.29 -0.76
C ASN A 49 2.93 17.76 -0.82
N SER A 50 2.18 17.13 -1.72
CA SER A 50 2.19 15.66 -1.89
C SER A 50 3.56 15.10 -2.30
N ALA A 51 4.44 15.91 -2.89
CA ALA A 51 5.81 15.48 -3.23
C ALA A 51 6.66 15.22 -1.97
N ALA A 52 6.36 15.90 -0.86
CA ALA A 52 7.05 15.66 0.41
C ALA A 52 6.83 14.24 0.96
N TYR A 53 5.72 13.60 0.59
CA TYR A 53 5.41 12.22 0.99
C TYR A 53 6.18 11.16 0.21
N ALA A 54 6.82 11.48 -0.92
CA ALA A 54 7.44 10.48 -1.78
C ALA A 54 8.52 9.65 -1.08
N THR A 55 9.44 10.28 -0.36
CA THR A 55 10.49 9.57 0.38
C THR A 55 9.93 8.81 1.59
N PRO A 56 9.07 9.40 2.46
CA PRO A 56 8.38 8.66 3.51
C PRO A 56 7.62 7.43 2.99
N VAL A 57 6.90 7.53 1.88
CA VAL A 57 6.17 6.40 1.28
C VAL A 57 7.13 5.27 0.88
N VAL A 58 8.24 5.59 0.20
CA VAL A 58 9.25 4.59 -0.18
C VAL A 58 9.83 3.89 1.04
N LEU A 59 10.21 4.65 2.07
CA LEU A 59 10.77 4.10 3.31
C LEU A 59 9.75 3.25 4.07
N MET A 60 8.52 3.75 4.25
CA MET A 60 7.46 2.99 4.93
C MET A 60 7.11 1.72 4.16
N PHE A 61 7.04 1.77 2.83
CA PHE A 61 6.77 0.58 2.02
C PHE A 61 7.87 -0.47 2.21
N ALA A 62 9.14 -0.07 2.07
CA ALA A 62 10.28 -0.97 2.22
C ALA A 62 10.35 -1.59 3.64
N VAL A 63 10.16 -0.77 4.69
CA VAL A 63 10.17 -1.26 6.07
C VAL A 63 8.96 -2.16 6.34
N THR A 64 7.75 -1.82 5.84
CA THR A 64 6.56 -2.66 5.99
C THR A 64 6.76 -4.02 5.29
N ALA A 65 7.33 -4.03 4.08
CA ALA A 65 7.65 -5.26 3.37
C ALA A 65 8.69 -6.10 4.11
N LEU A 66 9.74 -5.48 4.67
CA LEU A 66 10.74 -6.16 5.48
C LEU A 66 10.12 -6.78 6.75
N CYS A 67 9.27 -6.04 7.47
CA CYS A 67 8.54 -6.59 8.61
C CYS A 67 7.67 -7.78 8.20
N GLY A 68 6.98 -7.70 7.06
CA GLY A 68 6.21 -8.81 6.49
C GLY A 68 7.08 -10.04 6.22
N ALA A 69 8.25 -9.84 5.60
CA ALA A 69 9.20 -10.92 5.32
C ALA A 69 9.71 -11.59 6.61
N LEU A 70 9.94 -10.82 7.69
CA LEU A 70 10.34 -11.37 9.00
C LEU A 70 9.19 -12.13 9.69
N LEU A 71 7.94 -11.78 9.42
CA LEU A 71 6.74 -12.48 9.94
C LEU A 71 6.38 -13.72 9.11
N TYR A 72 6.82 -13.80 7.86
CA TYR A 72 6.47 -14.85 6.92
C TYR A 72 6.81 -16.28 7.38
N PRO A 73 7.99 -16.57 8.00
CA PRO A 73 8.29 -17.90 8.51
C PRO A 73 7.25 -18.40 9.52
N LYS A 74 6.77 -17.50 10.39
CA LYS A 74 5.74 -17.86 11.38
C LYS A 74 4.38 -18.17 10.70
N TYR A 75 4.02 -17.41 9.68
CA TYR A 75 2.86 -17.74 8.86
C TYR A 75 2.96 -19.17 8.25
N ARG A 76 4.12 -19.50 7.67
CA ARG A 76 4.38 -20.80 7.04
C ARG A 76 4.28 -21.97 8.00
N VAL A 77 4.69 -21.79 9.25
CA VAL A 77 4.75 -22.88 10.25
C VAL A 77 3.44 -22.99 11.04
N ASP A 78 2.83 -21.87 11.43
CA ASP A 78 1.71 -21.89 12.39
C ASP A 78 0.34 -21.67 11.71
N VAL A 79 0.27 -20.80 10.69
CA VAL A 79 -1.02 -20.39 10.12
C VAL A 79 -1.40 -21.23 8.92
N ARG A 80 -0.46 -21.45 8.01
CA ARG A 80 -0.71 -22.21 6.78
C ARG A 80 -1.17 -23.64 7.06
N PRO A 81 -0.51 -24.44 7.92
CA PRO A 81 -0.99 -25.79 8.25
C PRO A 81 -2.40 -25.78 8.85
N ALA A 82 -2.68 -24.85 9.75
CA ALA A 82 -4.03 -24.73 10.34
C ALA A 82 -5.11 -24.42 9.28
N LEU A 83 -4.80 -23.58 8.27
CA LEU A 83 -5.72 -23.34 7.16
C LEU A 83 -5.88 -24.56 6.25
N GLU A 84 -4.82 -25.33 6.03
CA GLU A 84 -4.84 -26.58 5.24
C GLU A 84 -5.65 -27.66 5.95
N ASP A 85 -5.51 -27.82 7.27
CA ASP A 85 -6.30 -28.76 8.08
C ASP A 85 -7.80 -28.43 8.06
N LEU A 86 -8.13 -27.13 8.05
CA LEU A 86 -9.52 -26.65 7.92
C LEU A 86 -10.02 -26.66 6.46
N GLN A 87 -9.24 -27.18 5.50
CA GLN A 87 -9.55 -27.18 4.07
C GLN A 87 -9.77 -25.78 3.46
N LEU A 88 -9.25 -24.73 4.10
CA LEU A 88 -9.37 -23.35 3.67
C LEU A 88 -8.25 -22.97 2.68
N ARG A 89 -8.30 -23.52 1.47
CA ARG A 89 -7.26 -23.30 0.43
C ARG A 89 -7.24 -21.89 -0.12
N ALA A 90 -8.42 -21.25 -0.26
CA ALA A 90 -8.53 -19.91 -0.83
C ALA A 90 -7.80 -18.83 -0.02
N PRO A 91 -7.92 -18.75 1.33
CA PRO A 91 -7.14 -17.81 2.14
C PRO A 91 -5.63 -17.95 1.95
N ASN A 92 -5.13 -19.18 1.85
CA ASN A 92 -3.71 -19.43 1.62
C ASN A 92 -3.24 -18.91 0.24
N GLY A 93 -4.00 -19.19 -0.82
CA GLY A 93 -3.69 -18.68 -2.16
C GLY A 93 -3.74 -17.15 -2.25
N ILE A 94 -4.72 -16.52 -1.59
CA ILE A 94 -4.84 -15.05 -1.55
C ILE A 94 -3.63 -14.44 -0.82
N PHE A 95 -3.13 -15.09 0.24
CA PHE A 95 -1.92 -14.63 0.92
C PHE A 95 -0.68 -14.69 0.02
N GLU A 96 -0.51 -15.78 -0.73
CA GLU A 96 0.61 -15.91 -1.67
C GLU A 96 0.55 -14.83 -2.77
N ILE A 97 -0.63 -14.57 -3.33
CA ILE A 97 -0.83 -13.46 -4.29
C ILE A 97 -0.44 -12.12 -3.65
N LYS A 98 -0.83 -11.87 -2.40
CA LYS A 98 -0.45 -10.64 -1.68
C LYS A 98 1.07 -10.46 -1.65
N GLU A 99 1.84 -11.50 -1.32
CA GLU A 99 3.31 -11.43 -1.27
C GLU A 99 3.92 -11.10 -2.65
N HIS A 100 3.41 -11.72 -3.72
CA HIS A 100 3.85 -11.40 -5.08
C HIS A 100 3.55 -9.95 -5.46
N LEU A 101 2.37 -9.44 -5.11
CA LEU A 101 1.98 -8.05 -5.37
C LEU A 101 2.84 -7.06 -4.59
N VAL A 102 3.23 -7.38 -3.34
CA VAL A 102 4.18 -6.56 -2.56
C VAL A 102 5.55 -6.53 -3.24
N ALA A 103 6.03 -7.65 -3.79
CA ALA A 103 7.28 -7.70 -4.54
C ALA A 103 7.22 -6.82 -5.81
N VAL A 104 6.10 -6.86 -6.56
CA VAL A 104 5.86 -5.93 -7.69
C VAL A 104 5.88 -4.48 -7.20
N GLY A 105 5.24 -4.18 -6.08
CA GLY A 105 5.27 -2.87 -5.45
C GLY A 105 6.69 -2.37 -5.18
N LEU A 106 7.54 -3.20 -4.57
CA LEU A 106 8.95 -2.89 -4.34
C LEU A 106 9.69 -2.55 -5.65
N GLY A 107 9.43 -3.32 -6.72
CA GLY A 107 10.06 -3.12 -8.03
C GLY A 107 9.72 -1.77 -8.68
N ILE A 108 8.54 -1.22 -8.42
CA ILE A 108 8.12 0.06 -9.01
C ILE A 108 8.47 1.29 -8.15
N LEU A 109 8.91 1.12 -6.89
CA LEU A 109 9.26 2.24 -6.01
C LEU A 109 10.30 3.20 -6.58
N PRO A 110 11.38 2.76 -7.26
CA PRO A 110 12.36 3.70 -7.84
C PRO A 110 11.72 4.63 -8.87
N GLY A 111 10.88 4.08 -9.77
CA GLY A 111 10.14 4.86 -10.74
C GLY A 111 9.14 5.82 -10.08
N TYR A 112 8.37 5.33 -9.13
CA TYR A 112 7.45 6.17 -8.36
C TYR A 112 8.19 7.34 -7.69
N TRP A 113 9.30 7.08 -6.98
CA TRP A 113 10.09 8.09 -6.29
C TRP A 113 10.64 9.13 -7.28
N PHE A 114 11.20 8.68 -8.41
CA PHE A 114 11.72 9.55 -9.46
C PHE A 114 10.65 10.53 -9.95
N PHE A 115 9.46 10.05 -10.31
CA PHE A 115 8.38 10.89 -10.85
C PHE A 115 7.75 11.83 -9.80
N TRP A 116 7.97 11.61 -8.52
CA TRP A 116 7.53 12.52 -7.47
C TRP A 116 8.58 13.55 -7.07
N ARG A 117 9.87 13.27 -7.26
CA ARG A 117 10.98 14.13 -6.82
C ARG A 117 11.51 15.06 -7.90
N THR A 118 11.38 14.69 -9.16
CA THR A 118 11.84 15.50 -10.29
C THR A 118 10.75 16.46 -10.77
N PRO A 119 11.11 17.69 -11.21
CA PRO A 119 10.20 18.55 -11.95
C PRO A 119 9.68 17.80 -13.18
N LEU A 120 8.35 17.68 -13.30
CA LEU A 120 7.74 16.90 -14.36
C LEU A 120 7.47 17.76 -15.60
N ALA A 121 7.90 17.27 -16.75
CA ALA A 121 7.32 17.70 -18.02
C ALA A 121 5.83 17.31 -18.07
N PRO A 122 4.95 18.11 -18.70
CA PRO A 122 3.51 17.80 -18.80
C PRO A 122 3.22 16.39 -19.33
N ALA A 123 4.06 15.90 -20.26
CA ALA A 123 3.96 14.55 -20.83
C ALA A 123 4.18 13.42 -19.79
N GLN A 124 4.83 13.69 -18.67
CA GLN A 124 5.14 12.70 -17.64
C GLN A 124 4.07 12.63 -16.52
N ALA A 125 3.15 13.58 -16.47
CA ALA A 125 2.09 13.61 -15.46
C ALA A 125 1.20 12.35 -15.46
N PRO A 126 0.82 11.76 -16.60
CA PRO A 126 0.08 10.50 -16.63
C PRO A 126 0.84 9.35 -15.99
N THR A 127 2.14 9.23 -16.22
CA THR A 127 2.98 8.17 -15.64
C THR A 127 3.03 8.28 -14.12
N ARG A 128 3.26 9.47 -13.57
CA ARG A 128 3.20 9.70 -12.11
C ARG A 128 1.83 9.28 -11.55
N ARG A 129 0.74 9.70 -12.20
CA ARG A 129 -0.61 9.35 -11.80
C ARG A 129 -0.82 7.84 -11.79
N TYR A 130 -0.42 7.16 -12.87
CA TYR A 130 -0.56 5.71 -12.99
C TYR A 130 0.21 4.96 -11.91
N LEU A 131 1.49 5.28 -11.70
CA LEU A 131 2.32 4.65 -10.67
C LEU A 131 1.76 4.88 -9.26
N THR A 132 1.24 6.08 -8.99
CA THR A 132 0.65 6.40 -7.68
C THR A 132 -0.62 5.59 -7.43
N TRP A 133 -1.52 5.48 -8.42
CA TRP A 133 -2.72 4.67 -8.31
C TRP A 133 -2.42 3.18 -8.21
N LEU A 134 -1.44 2.71 -8.97
CA LEU A 134 -1.02 1.31 -8.90
C LEU A 134 -0.48 0.97 -7.50
N LEU A 135 0.42 1.79 -6.96
CA LEU A 135 0.92 1.58 -5.59
C LEU A 135 -0.18 1.67 -4.54
N ALA A 136 -1.09 2.64 -4.66
CA ALA A 136 -2.23 2.76 -3.76
C ALA A 136 -3.10 1.50 -3.80
N PHE A 137 -3.40 0.98 -4.99
CA PHE A 137 -4.13 -0.28 -5.15
C PHE A 137 -3.41 -1.46 -4.49
N LEU A 138 -2.10 -1.62 -4.74
CA LEU A 138 -1.30 -2.72 -4.17
C LEU A 138 -1.28 -2.67 -2.63
N VAL A 139 -1.16 -1.48 -2.05
CA VAL A 139 -1.15 -1.30 -0.59
C VAL A 139 -2.54 -1.55 0.00
N TRP A 140 -3.61 -1.06 -0.64
CA TRP A 140 -4.97 -1.38 -0.20
C TRP A 140 -5.25 -2.88 -0.26
N TRP A 141 -4.89 -3.53 -1.35
CA TRP A 141 -5.05 -4.98 -1.48
C TRP A 141 -4.29 -5.74 -0.39
N ALA A 142 -3.01 -5.41 -0.19
CA ALA A 142 -2.17 -6.06 0.82
C ALA A 142 -2.72 -5.85 2.24
N PHE A 143 -3.19 -4.64 2.56
CA PHE A 143 -3.78 -4.30 3.85
C PHE A 143 -5.07 -5.08 4.11
N LEU A 144 -6.02 -5.05 3.17
CA LEU A 144 -7.30 -5.74 3.31
C LEU A 144 -7.10 -7.25 3.42
N THR A 145 -6.25 -7.83 2.58
CA THR A 145 -5.92 -9.26 2.62
C THR A 145 -5.32 -9.65 3.97
N GLY A 146 -4.34 -8.87 4.46
CA GLY A 146 -3.72 -9.13 5.76
C GLY A 146 -4.71 -9.03 6.91
N HIS A 147 -5.60 -8.04 6.87
CA HIS A 147 -6.65 -7.85 7.88
C HIS A 147 -7.65 -9.02 7.91
N VAL A 148 -8.16 -9.42 6.74
CA VAL A 148 -9.11 -10.54 6.62
C VAL A 148 -8.49 -11.84 7.15
N LEU A 149 -7.24 -12.15 6.74
CA LEU A 149 -6.55 -13.38 7.18
C LEU A 149 -6.31 -13.40 8.68
N ASN A 150 -5.95 -12.26 9.28
CA ASN A 150 -5.76 -12.17 10.72
C ASN A 150 -7.08 -12.41 11.49
N ASN A 151 -8.21 -11.97 10.94
CA ASN A 151 -9.53 -12.21 11.56
C ASN A 151 -10.01 -13.66 11.40
N ILE A 152 -9.74 -14.32 10.28
CA ILE A 152 -10.08 -15.75 10.10
C ILE A 152 -9.40 -16.59 11.17
N LYS A 153 -8.13 -16.35 11.47
CA LYS A 153 -7.41 -17.04 12.54
C LYS A 153 -7.99 -16.73 13.93
N GLY A 154 -8.37 -15.48 14.18
CA GLY A 154 -8.96 -15.07 15.46
C GLY A 154 -10.34 -15.69 15.74
N LEU A 155 -11.06 -16.11 14.70
CA LEU A 155 -12.37 -16.79 14.83
C LEU A 155 -12.23 -18.31 15.01
N SER A 156 -11.04 -18.86 14.78
CA SER A 156 -10.76 -20.31 14.86
C SER A 156 -9.96 -20.73 16.11
N SER A 157 -9.65 -19.78 17.00
CA SER A 157 -8.91 -20.02 18.26
C SER A 157 -9.81 -20.26 19.45
#